data_2286086410972aa3e10c7082d4256458
#
_entry.id   2286086410972aa3e10c7082d4256458
#
_cell.length_a   1.000
_cell.length_b   1.000
_cell.length_c   1.000
_cell.angle_alpha   90.00
_cell.angle_beta   90.00
_cell.angle_gamma   90.00
#
_symmetry.space_group_name_H-M   'P 1'
#
loop_
_entity.id
_entity.type
_entity.pdbx_description
1 polymer ?
#
loop_
_entity_poly.entity_id
_entity_poly.type
_entity_poly.pdbx_seq_one_letter_code
_entity_poly.pdbx_strand_id
1 'polypeptide(L)'
;MPALLHPMRNERGIAAAPILLFTGFGLFVVVIGLVLVSSMKPREALVFEPTPIGPTPAPVQTLLHDTVTIDSQEQTTWRFFDFDRASIVLPPDTAGWDLAIRRFAVIAADAVADMGPVAFDEVTEAPAAGFVETSFGRDTINAAIDRWYSYSMISHLLEPNGHVYVVRTRESRFAKLEFLSYYCPGVVGGCLTFRYVYQPSGERRFE
;
A
#
# COMPACT_ATOMS: atom_id res chain seq x y z
N MET A 1 38.87 -8.75 82.65
CA MET A 1 39.17 -8.00 81.39
C MET A 1 38.52 -8.81 80.27
N PRO A 2 37.41 -8.35 79.72
CA PRO A 2 36.84 -9.01 78.55
C PRO A 2 37.38 -8.40 77.24
N ALA A 3 37.82 -9.27 76.34
CA ALA A 3 38.30 -8.89 75.01
C ALA A 3 37.11 -8.49 74.11
N LEU A 4 37.17 -7.29 73.60
CA LEU A 4 36.22 -6.77 72.57
C LEU A 4 36.56 -7.40 71.22
N LEU A 5 35.69 -8.32 70.80
CA LEU A 5 35.70 -8.81 69.41
C LEU A 5 35.10 -7.71 68.50
N HIS A 6 35.94 -7.16 67.63
CA HIS A 6 35.51 -6.29 66.53
C HIS A 6 34.91 -7.17 65.42
N PRO A 7 33.71 -6.86 64.94
CA PRO A 7 33.19 -7.54 63.76
C PRO A 7 33.95 -7.04 62.51
N MET A 8 34.61 -7.94 61.80
CA MET A 8 35.20 -7.66 60.50
C MET A 8 34.06 -7.34 59.50
N ARG A 9 33.95 -6.08 59.13
CA ARG A 9 33.05 -5.58 58.11
C ARG A 9 33.49 -6.11 56.73
N ASN A 10 32.70 -6.94 56.15
CA ASN A 10 32.96 -7.52 54.81
C ASN A 10 32.77 -6.46 53.74
N GLU A 11 33.83 -5.74 53.39
CA GLU A 11 33.80 -4.62 52.41
C GLU A 11 33.80 -5.08 50.93
N ARG A 12 33.78 -6.42 50.68
CA ARG A 12 33.91 -6.93 49.31
C ARG A 12 32.58 -6.92 48.53
N GLY A 13 31.46 -6.63 49.15
CA GLY A 13 30.14 -6.63 48.49
C GLY A 13 29.74 -5.30 47.81
N ILE A 14 30.38 -4.20 48.21
CA ILE A 14 29.93 -2.83 47.80
C ILE A 14 30.42 -2.43 46.40
N ALA A 15 31.54 -3.00 45.96
CA ALA A 15 32.13 -2.64 44.66
C ALA A 15 31.52 -3.38 43.45
N ALA A 16 30.85 -4.54 43.67
CA ALA A 16 30.27 -5.34 42.58
C ALA A 16 28.96 -4.76 42.07
N ALA A 17 28.15 -4.16 42.95
CA ALA A 17 26.82 -3.64 42.59
C ALA A 17 26.86 -2.52 41.53
N PRO A 18 27.76 -1.47 41.64
CA PRO A 18 27.82 -0.46 40.59
C PRO A 18 28.36 -1.02 39.27
N ILE A 19 29.32 -1.97 39.30
CA ILE A 19 29.84 -2.59 38.06
C ILE A 19 28.72 -3.34 37.31
N LEU A 20 27.90 -4.14 38.00
CA LEU A 20 26.79 -4.85 37.41
C LEU A 20 25.72 -3.88 36.86
N LEU A 21 25.51 -2.76 37.54
CA LEU A 21 24.52 -1.76 37.08
C LEU A 21 25.03 -1.04 35.82
N PHE A 22 26.31 -0.66 35.74
CA PHE A 22 26.89 -0.02 34.56
C PHE A 22 26.98 -1.00 33.37
N THR A 23 27.34 -2.26 33.58
CA THR A 23 27.39 -3.26 32.52
C THR A 23 25.97 -3.58 32.01
N GLY A 24 24.99 -3.70 32.89
CA GLY A 24 23.59 -3.90 32.50
C GLY A 24 23.02 -2.73 31.70
N PHE A 25 23.29 -1.49 32.15
CA PHE A 25 22.89 -0.29 31.42
C PHE A 25 23.57 -0.18 30.04
N GLY A 26 24.88 -0.47 30.00
CA GLY A 26 25.63 -0.47 28.72
C GLY A 26 25.07 -1.48 27.73
N LEU A 27 24.74 -2.72 28.17
CA LEU A 27 24.15 -3.74 27.35
C LEU A 27 22.74 -3.30 26.86
N PHE A 28 21.94 -2.71 27.74
CA PHE A 28 20.61 -2.20 27.39
C PHE A 28 20.66 -1.13 26.31
N VAL A 29 21.57 -0.17 26.41
CA VAL A 29 21.79 0.87 25.41
C VAL A 29 22.21 0.27 24.06
N VAL A 30 23.11 -0.72 24.07
CA VAL A 30 23.55 -1.43 22.85
C VAL A 30 22.38 -2.17 22.21
N VAL A 31 21.58 -2.89 22.99
CA VAL A 31 20.40 -3.62 22.47
C VAL A 31 19.37 -2.65 21.87
N ILE A 32 19.06 -1.55 22.58
CA ILE A 32 18.17 -0.52 22.03
C ILE A 32 18.76 0.07 20.75
N GLY A 33 20.05 0.40 20.74
CA GLY A 33 20.73 0.90 19.54
C GLY A 33 20.61 -0.05 18.36
N LEU A 34 20.83 -1.35 18.57
CA LEU A 34 20.68 -2.38 17.54
C LEU A 34 19.23 -2.51 17.05
N VAL A 35 18.26 -2.46 17.95
CA VAL A 35 16.83 -2.49 17.58
C VAL A 35 16.46 -1.25 16.76
N LEU A 36 16.90 -0.06 17.17
CA LEU A 36 16.64 1.17 16.43
C LEU A 36 17.29 1.14 15.05
N VAL A 37 18.56 0.76 14.93
CA VAL A 37 19.26 0.65 13.63
C VAL A 37 18.60 -0.40 12.74
N SER A 38 18.17 -1.56 13.27
CA SER A 38 17.49 -2.57 12.48
C SER A 38 16.09 -2.12 12.04
N SER A 39 15.40 -1.30 12.85
CA SER A 39 14.10 -0.71 12.51
C SER A 39 14.21 0.43 11.49
N MET A 40 15.39 1.04 11.36
CA MET A 40 15.67 2.14 10.43
C MET A 40 16.20 1.67 9.07
N LYS A 41 16.21 0.37 8.78
CA LYS A 41 16.53 -0.10 7.43
C LYS A 41 15.52 0.52 6.47
N PRO A 42 15.96 1.33 5.48
CA PRO A 42 15.04 1.86 4.47
C PRO A 42 14.40 0.66 3.78
N ARG A 43 13.07 0.61 3.75
CA ARG A 43 12.37 -0.32 2.88
C ARG A 43 12.70 0.10 1.46
N GLU A 44 13.23 -0.82 0.67
CA GLU A 44 13.43 -0.58 -0.75
C GLU A 44 12.04 -0.42 -1.39
N ALA A 45 11.84 0.70 -2.08
CA ALA A 45 10.60 0.90 -2.83
C ALA A 45 10.54 -0.15 -3.96
N LEU A 46 9.43 -0.85 -4.05
CA LEU A 46 9.15 -1.66 -5.24
C LEU A 46 8.99 -0.70 -6.43
N VAL A 47 9.68 -0.98 -7.52
CA VAL A 47 9.64 -0.17 -8.74
C VAL A 47 9.16 -1.02 -9.91
N PHE A 48 8.36 -0.42 -10.77
CA PHE A 48 7.83 -1.09 -11.95
C PHE A 48 7.97 -0.19 -13.18
N GLU A 49 8.23 -0.80 -14.34
CA GLU A 49 8.19 -0.11 -15.62
C GLU A 49 6.74 0.20 -16.00
N PRO A 50 6.45 1.39 -16.54
CA PRO A 50 5.12 1.70 -17.06
C PRO A 50 4.67 0.68 -18.11
N THR A 51 3.42 0.26 -18.02
CA THR A 51 2.79 -0.57 -19.04
C THR A 51 2.73 0.20 -20.36
N PRO A 52 3.24 -0.35 -21.46
CA PRO A 52 3.20 0.32 -22.76
C PRO A 52 1.76 0.57 -23.21
N ILE A 53 1.51 1.78 -23.72
CA ILE A 53 0.23 2.12 -24.35
C ILE A 53 0.25 1.58 -25.78
N GLY A 54 -0.57 0.56 -26.02
CA GLY A 54 -0.74 -0.07 -27.32
C GLY A 54 -2.06 0.31 -28.00
N PRO A 55 -2.37 -0.32 -29.14
CA PRO A 55 -3.70 -0.27 -29.74
C PRO A 55 -4.74 -0.79 -28.74
N THR A 56 -5.92 -0.19 -28.73
CA THR A 56 -7.02 -0.62 -27.85
C THR A 56 -7.39 -2.07 -28.10
N PRO A 57 -7.25 -2.99 -27.12
CA PRO A 57 -7.58 -4.40 -27.29
C PRO A 57 -9.09 -4.64 -27.45
N ALA A 58 -9.44 -5.83 -27.90
CA ALA A 58 -10.82 -6.28 -27.85
C ALA A 58 -11.29 -6.47 -26.37
N PRO A 59 -12.60 -6.36 -26.09
CA PRO A 59 -13.12 -6.58 -24.76
C PRO A 59 -12.78 -7.98 -24.21
N VAL A 60 -12.45 -8.01 -22.93
CA VAL A 60 -12.17 -9.24 -22.17
C VAL A 60 -13.46 -10.08 -22.05
N GLN A 61 -13.37 -11.36 -22.38
CA GLN A 61 -14.55 -12.26 -22.39
C GLN A 61 -14.58 -13.25 -21.22
N THR A 62 -13.45 -13.44 -20.55
CA THR A 62 -13.29 -14.38 -19.43
C THR A 62 -12.63 -13.68 -18.26
N LEU A 63 -12.69 -14.30 -17.08
CA LEU A 63 -12.00 -13.83 -15.90
C LEU A 63 -10.54 -13.53 -16.23
N LEU A 64 -10.09 -12.31 -15.94
CA LEU A 64 -8.75 -11.83 -16.25
C LEU A 64 -8.00 -11.52 -14.96
N HIS A 65 -6.79 -12.08 -14.83
CA HIS A 65 -5.81 -11.73 -13.81
C HIS A 65 -4.65 -10.99 -14.49
N ASP A 66 -4.37 -9.77 -14.05
CA ASP A 66 -3.28 -8.98 -14.65
C ASP A 66 -2.68 -7.99 -13.64
N THR A 67 -1.58 -7.37 -14.04
CA THR A 67 -0.89 -6.30 -13.31
C THR A 67 -0.57 -5.18 -14.28
N VAL A 68 -0.96 -3.97 -13.92
CA VAL A 68 -0.73 -2.79 -14.75
C VAL A 68 0.03 -1.72 -13.97
N THR A 69 0.93 -1.02 -14.66
CA THR A 69 1.63 0.16 -14.13
C THR A 69 1.27 1.37 -14.97
N ILE A 70 0.58 2.32 -14.34
CA ILE A 70 0.12 3.53 -15.01
C ILE A 70 1.09 4.67 -14.71
N ASP A 71 1.69 5.24 -15.75
CA ASP A 71 2.47 6.47 -15.65
C ASP A 71 1.54 7.67 -15.41
N SER A 72 1.52 8.16 -14.20
CA SER A 72 0.76 9.31 -13.72
C SER A 72 1.66 10.43 -13.18
N GLN A 73 2.89 10.54 -13.68
CA GLN A 73 3.85 11.57 -13.25
C GLN A 73 3.35 12.99 -13.55
N GLU A 74 2.57 13.14 -14.61
CA GLU A 74 1.94 14.42 -14.96
C GLU A 74 0.93 14.84 -13.87
N GLN A 75 1.08 16.05 -13.35
CA GLN A 75 0.33 16.50 -12.17
C GLN A 75 -1.09 16.97 -12.49
N THR A 76 -1.35 17.37 -13.70
CA THR A 76 -2.59 18.04 -14.11
C THR A 76 -3.52 17.13 -14.90
N THR A 77 -3.00 16.03 -15.46
CA THR A 77 -3.73 15.18 -16.40
C THR A 77 -4.12 13.87 -15.75
N TRP A 78 -5.39 13.51 -15.83
CA TRP A 78 -5.87 12.19 -15.47
C TRP A 78 -5.45 11.15 -16.50
N ARG A 79 -5.02 9.98 -16.04
CA ARG A 79 -4.81 8.77 -16.82
C ARG A 79 -5.98 7.84 -16.55
N PHE A 80 -6.54 7.26 -17.58
CA PHE A 80 -7.74 6.44 -17.50
C PHE A 80 -7.40 4.99 -17.78
N PHE A 81 -8.05 4.09 -17.06
CA PHE A 81 -7.92 2.65 -17.24
C PHE A 81 -9.29 2.01 -17.40
N ASP A 82 -9.41 1.11 -18.35
CA ASP A 82 -10.62 0.35 -18.69
C ASP A 82 -10.35 -1.12 -18.40
N PHE A 83 -11.08 -1.71 -17.47
CA PHE A 83 -10.96 -3.14 -17.13
C PHE A 83 -11.51 -4.02 -18.26
N ASP A 84 -12.55 -3.57 -18.96
CA ASP A 84 -13.16 -4.34 -20.06
C ASP A 84 -12.19 -4.60 -21.20
N ARG A 85 -11.23 -3.70 -21.40
CA ARG A 85 -10.19 -3.81 -22.41
C ARG A 85 -8.79 -4.05 -21.83
N ALA A 86 -8.67 -4.14 -20.52
CA ALA A 86 -7.40 -4.28 -19.83
C ALA A 86 -6.35 -3.26 -20.35
N SER A 87 -6.74 -2.01 -20.53
CA SER A 87 -5.91 -1.03 -21.22
C SER A 87 -6.00 0.38 -20.65
N ILE A 88 -4.90 1.13 -20.86
CA ILE A 88 -4.88 2.56 -20.59
C ILE A 88 -5.60 3.26 -21.75
N VAL A 89 -6.63 4.05 -21.41
CA VAL A 89 -7.44 4.78 -22.38
C VAL A 89 -6.92 6.22 -22.51
N LEU A 90 -6.77 6.68 -23.74
CA LEU A 90 -6.32 8.04 -24.03
C LEU A 90 -7.48 8.92 -24.55
N PRO A 91 -7.49 10.23 -24.23
CA PRO A 91 -8.40 11.16 -24.86
C PRO A 91 -8.23 11.17 -26.40
N PRO A 92 -9.32 11.35 -27.18
CA PRO A 92 -10.68 11.74 -26.77
C PRO A 92 -11.58 10.59 -26.36
N ASP A 93 -11.16 9.33 -26.48
CA ASP A 93 -12.00 8.17 -26.23
C ASP A 93 -11.95 7.78 -24.74
N THR A 94 -12.52 8.63 -23.90
CA THR A 94 -12.60 8.39 -22.44
C THR A 94 -14.00 7.90 -22.00
N ALA A 95 -14.82 7.41 -22.90
CA ALA A 95 -16.21 7.05 -22.57
C ALA A 95 -16.31 5.74 -21.77
N GLY A 96 -15.32 4.86 -21.85
CA GLY A 96 -15.33 3.52 -21.27
C GLY A 96 -14.34 3.31 -20.12
N TRP A 97 -13.89 4.37 -19.42
CA TRP A 97 -12.95 4.19 -18.32
C TRP A 97 -13.64 3.75 -17.02
N ASP A 98 -12.94 2.98 -16.20
CA ASP A 98 -13.36 2.50 -14.89
C ASP A 98 -12.59 3.13 -13.75
N LEU A 99 -11.27 3.30 -13.91
CA LEU A 99 -10.40 4.02 -12.96
C LEU A 99 -9.77 5.23 -13.64
N ALA A 100 -9.62 6.31 -12.88
CA ALA A 100 -8.79 7.42 -13.30
C ALA A 100 -7.76 7.74 -12.21
N ILE A 101 -6.52 7.96 -12.65
CA ILE A 101 -5.35 8.16 -11.81
C ILE A 101 -4.72 9.50 -12.15
N ARG A 102 -4.39 10.30 -11.15
CA ARG A 102 -3.61 11.53 -11.29
C ARG A 102 -2.64 11.65 -10.13
N ARG A 103 -1.37 11.44 -10.38
CA ARG A 103 -0.37 11.28 -9.33
C ARG A 103 -0.76 10.11 -8.42
N PHE A 104 -0.99 10.38 -7.15
CA PHE A 104 -1.47 9.40 -6.16
C PHE A 104 -3.00 9.44 -5.95
N ALA A 105 -3.71 10.37 -6.56
CA ALA A 105 -5.17 10.41 -6.50
C ALA A 105 -5.77 9.33 -7.42
N VAL A 106 -6.71 8.56 -6.89
CA VAL A 106 -7.44 7.51 -7.61
C VAL A 106 -8.93 7.71 -7.44
N ILE A 107 -9.67 7.62 -8.53
CA ILE A 107 -11.13 7.66 -8.54
C ILE A 107 -11.69 6.55 -9.43
N ALA A 108 -12.93 6.16 -9.19
CA ALA A 108 -13.66 5.23 -10.04
C ALA A 108 -14.77 5.93 -10.82
N ALA A 109 -15.11 5.38 -11.97
CA ALA A 109 -16.20 5.90 -12.82
C ALA A 109 -17.59 5.67 -12.21
N ASP A 110 -17.76 4.58 -11.46
CA ASP A 110 -18.94 4.30 -10.66
C ASP A 110 -18.58 4.26 -9.18
N ALA A 111 -18.26 3.09 -8.60
CA ALA A 111 -18.10 3.00 -7.16
C ALA A 111 -17.00 2.01 -6.72
N VAL A 112 -16.48 2.20 -5.50
CA VAL A 112 -15.45 1.34 -4.89
C VAL A 112 -15.91 0.89 -3.51
N ALA A 113 -15.67 -0.38 -3.18
CA ALA A 113 -15.73 -0.89 -1.82
C ALA A 113 -14.31 -1.20 -1.32
N ASP A 114 -13.95 -0.70 -0.14
CA ASP A 114 -12.72 -1.03 0.56
C ASP A 114 -12.96 -2.29 1.40
N MET A 115 -12.25 -3.37 1.09
CA MET A 115 -12.33 -4.66 1.80
C MET A 115 -11.41 -4.72 3.02
N GLY A 116 -10.60 -3.67 3.24
CA GLY A 116 -9.60 -3.62 4.31
C GLY A 116 -8.31 -4.38 4.02
N PRO A 117 -7.41 -4.50 5.02
CA PRO A 117 -6.12 -5.16 4.89
C PRO A 117 -6.25 -6.68 4.97
N VAL A 118 -6.92 -7.27 4.00
CA VAL A 118 -7.11 -8.73 3.85
C VAL A 118 -6.20 -9.26 2.74
N ALA A 119 -5.92 -10.58 2.73
CA ALA A 119 -5.16 -11.14 1.64
C ALA A 119 -5.96 -11.06 0.31
N PHE A 120 -5.28 -10.73 -0.78
CA PHE A 120 -5.90 -10.54 -2.09
C PHE A 120 -6.73 -11.75 -2.52
N ASP A 121 -6.23 -12.95 -2.26
CA ASP A 121 -6.89 -14.20 -2.64
C ASP A 121 -8.06 -14.58 -1.71
N GLU A 122 -8.15 -13.99 -0.50
CA GLU A 122 -9.30 -14.18 0.39
C GLU A 122 -10.56 -13.45 -0.08
N VAL A 123 -10.40 -12.42 -0.93
CA VAL A 123 -11.54 -11.74 -1.55
C VAL A 123 -11.99 -12.52 -2.78
N THR A 124 -12.86 -13.50 -2.58
CA THR A 124 -13.37 -14.38 -3.64
C THR A 124 -14.66 -13.87 -4.27
N GLU A 125 -15.33 -12.88 -3.66
CA GLU A 125 -16.59 -12.32 -4.13
C GLU A 125 -16.68 -10.81 -3.88
N ALA A 126 -17.26 -10.06 -4.83
CA ALA A 126 -17.59 -8.66 -4.65
C ALA A 126 -18.67 -8.49 -3.55
N PRO A 127 -18.57 -7.50 -2.65
CA PRO A 127 -19.55 -7.31 -1.59
C PRO A 127 -20.92 -6.91 -2.16
N ALA A 128 -22.01 -7.27 -1.46
CA ALA A 128 -23.36 -6.91 -1.87
C ALA A 128 -23.68 -5.42 -1.66
N ALA A 129 -22.93 -4.76 -0.78
CA ALA A 129 -23.13 -3.37 -0.37
C ALA A 129 -21.80 -2.76 0.09
N GLY A 130 -21.82 -1.49 0.48
CA GLY A 130 -20.60 -0.80 0.97
C GLY A 130 -19.82 -0.10 -0.14
N PHE A 131 -20.35 -0.03 -1.33
CA PHE A 131 -19.78 0.75 -2.43
C PHE A 131 -19.95 2.25 -2.20
N VAL A 132 -18.87 2.99 -2.39
CA VAL A 132 -18.80 4.45 -2.29
C VAL A 132 -18.59 5.02 -3.68
N GLU A 133 -19.47 5.92 -4.10
CA GLU A 133 -19.36 6.60 -5.40
C GLU A 133 -18.33 7.73 -5.34
N THR A 134 -17.76 8.07 -6.50
CA THR A 134 -16.88 9.21 -6.64
C THR A 134 -17.67 10.51 -6.53
N SER A 135 -17.23 11.40 -5.66
CA SER A 135 -17.73 12.77 -5.58
C SER A 135 -17.03 13.63 -6.63
N PHE A 136 -17.78 14.10 -7.62
CA PHE A 136 -17.28 15.02 -8.64
C PHE A 136 -17.59 16.46 -8.25
N GLY A 137 -16.55 17.30 -8.17
CA GLY A 137 -16.69 18.68 -7.76
C GLY A 137 -15.36 19.42 -7.73
N ARG A 138 -15.23 20.40 -6.82
CA ARG A 138 -13.97 21.12 -6.62
C ARG A 138 -12.84 20.12 -6.27
N ASP A 139 -13.14 19.19 -5.37
CA ASP A 139 -12.25 18.12 -4.96
C ASP A 139 -12.87 16.80 -5.46
N THR A 140 -12.43 16.37 -6.65
CA THR A 140 -12.85 15.09 -7.20
C THR A 140 -12.16 13.96 -6.46
N ILE A 141 -12.92 13.19 -5.68
CA ILE A 141 -12.42 12.18 -4.74
C ILE A 141 -13.37 10.99 -4.62
N ASN A 142 -12.83 9.81 -4.42
CA ASN A 142 -13.55 8.64 -3.96
C ASN A 142 -13.04 8.26 -2.56
N ALA A 143 -13.89 8.43 -1.53
CA ALA A 143 -13.48 8.28 -0.14
C ALA A 143 -13.08 6.85 0.26
N ALA A 144 -13.48 5.82 -0.50
CA ALA A 144 -13.09 4.45 -0.23
C ALA A 144 -11.64 4.15 -0.66
N ILE A 145 -11.14 4.80 -1.73
CA ILE A 145 -9.85 4.48 -2.33
C ILE A 145 -8.81 5.61 -2.23
N ASP A 146 -9.21 6.79 -1.83
CA ASP A 146 -8.34 7.98 -1.76
C ASP A 146 -7.09 7.77 -0.90
N ARG A 147 -7.23 7.01 0.19
CA ARG A 147 -6.13 6.70 1.12
C ARG A 147 -5.59 5.28 0.93
N TRP A 148 -5.37 4.87 -0.30
CA TRP A 148 -4.77 3.57 -0.61
C TRP A 148 -3.31 3.43 -0.13
N TYR A 149 -2.70 4.50 0.40
CA TYR A 149 -1.30 4.55 0.83
C TYR A 149 -1.15 5.16 2.23
N SER A 150 0.01 4.90 2.83
CA SER A 150 0.56 5.63 3.97
C SER A 150 1.85 6.33 3.57
N TYR A 151 2.12 7.49 4.19
CA TYR A 151 3.39 8.20 4.00
C TYR A 151 4.34 7.86 5.14
N SER A 152 5.51 7.31 4.80
CA SER A 152 6.56 7.01 5.76
C SER A 152 7.41 8.27 6.00
N MET A 153 7.40 8.79 7.23
CA MET A 153 8.22 9.94 7.64
C MET A 153 9.72 9.64 7.67
N ILE A 154 10.11 8.37 7.66
CA ILE A 154 11.52 7.94 7.73
C ILE A 154 12.09 7.77 6.32
N SER A 155 11.40 7.04 5.45
CA SER A 155 11.84 6.79 4.07
C SER A 155 11.41 7.88 3.10
N HIS A 156 10.49 8.75 3.49
CA HIS A 156 9.80 9.72 2.64
C HIS A 156 9.09 9.09 1.44
N LEU A 157 8.68 7.83 1.59
CA LEU A 157 7.99 7.07 0.56
C LEU A 157 6.48 6.98 0.86
N LEU A 158 5.69 6.89 -0.21
CA LEU A 158 4.31 6.42 -0.16
C LEU A 158 4.34 4.89 -0.21
N GLU A 159 3.76 4.24 0.79
CA GLU A 159 3.67 2.78 0.86
C GLU A 159 2.20 2.37 0.73
N PRO A 160 1.84 1.42 -0.14
CA PRO A 160 0.49 0.88 -0.19
C PRO A 160 0.03 0.41 1.20
N ASN A 161 -1.23 0.65 1.53
CA ASN A 161 -1.79 0.28 2.83
C ASN A 161 -2.12 -1.22 2.96
N GLY A 162 -1.97 -1.99 1.87
CA GLY A 162 -2.26 -3.43 1.82
C GLY A 162 -3.75 -3.75 1.80
N HIS A 163 -4.61 -2.78 1.50
CA HIS A 163 -6.04 -3.04 1.35
C HIS A 163 -6.35 -3.62 -0.03
N VAL A 164 -7.34 -4.51 -0.07
CA VAL A 164 -7.98 -4.94 -1.30
C VAL A 164 -9.22 -4.09 -1.55
N TYR A 165 -9.39 -3.63 -2.76
CA TYR A 165 -10.51 -2.82 -3.19
C TYR A 165 -11.33 -3.57 -4.22
N VAL A 166 -12.65 -3.41 -4.20
CA VAL A 166 -13.53 -3.90 -5.26
C VAL A 166 -14.15 -2.71 -5.98
N VAL A 167 -13.87 -2.61 -7.26
CA VAL A 167 -14.45 -1.60 -8.16
C VAL A 167 -15.69 -2.20 -8.83
N ARG A 168 -16.79 -1.48 -8.78
CA ARG A 168 -17.94 -1.71 -9.63
C ARG A 168 -17.85 -0.80 -10.85
N THR A 169 -17.91 -1.36 -12.04
CA THR A 169 -17.90 -0.59 -13.29
C THR A 169 -19.30 -0.03 -13.61
N ARG A 170 -19.37 0.93 -14.53
CA ARG A 170 -20.65 1.48 -14.99
C ARG A 170 -21.58 0.43 -15.62
N GLU A 171 -21.01 -0.63 -16.18
CA GLU A 171 -21.71 -1.77 -16.76
C GLU A 171 -22.11 -2.81 -15.71
N SER A 172 -21.98 -2.48 -14.41
CA SER A 172 -22.27 -3.38 -13.28
C SER A 172 -21.42 -4.65 -13.29
N ARG A 173 -20.19 -4.58 -13.78
CA ARG A 173 -19.18 -5.62 -13.66
C ARG A 173 -18.25 -5.32 -12.49
N PHE A 174 -17.38 -6.27 -12.12
CA PHE A 174 -16.56 -6.14 -10.92
C PHE A 174 -15.08 -6.41 -11.21
N ALA A 175 -14.24 -5.60 -10.60
CA ALA A 175 -12.81 -5.87 -10.52
C ALA A 175 -12.35 -5.78 -9.07
N LYS A 176 -11.61 -6.77 -8.56
CA LYS A 176 -10.85 -6.62 -7.31
C LYS A 176 -9.43 -6.18 -7.65
N LEU A 177 -8.86 -5.28 -6.86
CA LEU A 177 -7.50 -4.80 -7.04
C LEU A 177 -6.77 -4.56 -5.72
N GLU A 178 -5.45 -4.57 -5.79
CA GLU A 178 -4.53 -4.21 -4.71
C GLU A 178 -3.39 -3.38 -5.29
N PHE A 179 -3.05 -2.27 -4.63
CA PHE A 179 -1.91 -1.45 -5.02
C PHE A 179 -0.60 -2.09 -4.56
N LEU A 180 0.38 -2.14 -5.45
CA LEU A 180 1.69 -2.74 -5.19
C LEU A 180 2.79 -1.71 -5.02
N SER A 181 2.73 -0.60 -5.77
CA SER A 181 3.75 0.44 -5.76
C SER A 181 3.24 1.76 -6.34
N TYR A 182 3.99 2.82 -6.04
CA TYR A 182 3.82 4.15 -6.63
C TYR A 182 5.06 4.60 -7.43
N TYR A 183 6.08 3.74 -7.59
CA TYR A 183 7.37 4.17 -8.06
C TYR A 183 7.76 3.55 -9.40
N CYS A 184 8.22 4.43 -10.30
CA CYS A 184 8.94 4.11 -11.51
C CYS A 184 10.38 3.67 -11.20
N PRO A 185 11.14 3.09 -12.15
CA PRO A 185 12.57 2.86 -12.03
C PRO A 185 13.34 4.10 -11.57
N GLY A 186 14.34 3.89 -10.72
CA GLY A 186 15.06 4.99 -10.06
C GLY A 186 14.31 5.61 -8.88
N VAL A 187 13.24 4.96 -8.39
CA VAL A 187 12.41 5.42 -7.25
C VAL A 187 11.76 6.78 -7.53
N VAL A 188 11.41 7.03 -8.78
CA VAL A 188 10.70 8.24 -9.18
C VAL A 188 9.20 8.05 -8.95
N GLY A 189 8.56 8.92 -8.16
CA GLY A 189 7.12 8.83 -7.87
C GLY A 189 6.24 9.11 -9.08
N GLY A 190 5.14 8.36 -9.22
CA GLY A 190 4.14 8.55 -10.26
C GLY A 190 3.91 7.35 -11.19
N CYS A 191 4.47 6.17 -10.88
CA CYS A 191 4.13 4.91 -11.55
C CYS A 191 3.23 4.09 -10.62
N LEU A 192 1.93 4.31 -10.69
CA LEU A 192 0.98 3.56 -9.88
C LEU A 192 0.77 2.16 -10.44
N THR A 193 1.23 1.17 -9.68
CA THR A 193 1.11 -0.24 -10.03
C THR A 193 0.07 -0.92 -9.18
N PHE A 194 -0.84 -1.65 -9.80
CA PHE A 194 -1.80 -2.50 -9.11
C PHE A 194 -1.99 -3.83 -9.84
N ARG A 195 -2.20 -4.91 -9.08
CA ARG A 195 -2.71 -6.17 -9.60
C ARG A 195 -4.22 -6.20 -9.47
N TYR A 196 -4.88 -6.91 -10.36
CA TYR A 196 -6.33 -7.01 -10.37
C TYR A 196 -6.85 -8.33 -10.91
N VAL A 197 -8.08 -8.64 -10.55
CA VAL A 197 -8.90 -9.67 -11.20
C VAL A 197 -10.17 -9.00 -11.67
N TYR A 198 -10.45 -9.09 -12.97
CA TYR A 198 -11.66 -8.54 -13.59
C TYR A 198 -12.63 -9.63 -13.98
N GLN A 199 -13.90 -9.48 -13.58
CA GLN A 199 -15.01 -10.36 -13.90
C GLN A 199 -15.95 -9.72 -14.94
N PRO A 200 -15.84 -10.09 -16.24
CA PRO A 200 -16.57 -9.44 -17.31
C PRO A 200 -18.05 -9.85 -17.39
N SER A 201 -18.45 -10.96 -16.77
CA SER A 201 -19.83 -11.46 -16.87
C SER A 201 -20.86 -10.65 -16.04
N GLY A 202 -20.39 -9.83 -15.09
CA GLY A 202 -21.23 -9.18 -14.10
C GLY A 202 -21.56 -10.05 -12.88
N GLU A 203 -21.07 -11.29 -12.84
CA GLU A 203 -21.10 -12.09 -11.63
C GLU A 203 -20.19 -11.48 -10.56
N ARG A 204 -20.53 -11.72 -9.29
CA ARG A 204 -19.74 -11.17 -8.19
C ARG A 204 -18.53 -12.03 -7.83
N ARG A 205 -18.41 -13.26 -8.34
CA ARG A 205 -17.32 -14.20 -8.03
C ARG A 205 -16.09 -13.94 -8.86
N PHE A 206 -14.92 -14.03 -8.21
CA PHE A 206 -13.60 -13.85 -8.82
C PHE A 206 -12.83 -15.18 -9.01
N GLU A 207 -13.59 -16.28 -9.09
CA GLU A 207 -13.08 -17.64 -9.32
C GLU A 207 -13.79 -18.28 -10.53
#